data_714bdf57cf727ff66c7b7fb1b7180b32
#
_entry.id   714bdf57cf727ff66c7b7fb1b7180b32
#
_cell.length_a   1.000
_cell.length_b   1.000
_cell.length_c   1.000
_cell.angle_alpha   90.00
_cell.angle_beta   90.00
_cell.angle_gamma   90.00
#
_symmetry.space_group_name_H-M   'P 1'
#
loop_
_entity.id
_entity.type
_entity.pdbx_description
1 polymer ?
#
loop_
_entity_poly.entity_id
_entity_poly.type
_entity_poly.pdbx_seq_one_letter_code
_entity_poly.pdbx_strand_id
1 'polypeptide(L)'
;MTATADISEDGLDMDTLKSLLKSFVAQSKKILEDNLIGIYLHGSAVMGCYNEKKSDIDLLVVVEEAIPNNIKHRFMDMVVELNTYAPPKGIELSIVKREVCNPFVYPTPFELHFSIAHLERYKTRPLDYIDKMKGTDKDLAAHFTIIYHRGKCLYGNDIKDVFGEVSKEDYFDSIWSDIEEAETEIMDNPTYIILNLCRVLAYKKDELILSKLEGGKWGICNVPEKYQTLIIQALDEYVSDKSIEWDENKTREYAAYMITEIRN
;
A
#
# COMPACT_ATOMS: atom_id res chain seq x y z
N MET A 1 -38.12 -1.62 -26.23
CA MET A 1 -37.33 -0.52 -25.61
C MET A 1 -36.20 -1.18 -24.84
N THR A 2 -35.07 -1.26 -25.46
CA THR A 2 -33.87 -1.89 -24.94
C THR A 2 -33.10 -0.83 -24.15
N ALA A 3 -32.94 -1.06 -22.85
CA ALA A 3 -32.08 -0.24 -22.01
C ALA A 3 -30.61 -0.51 -22.39
N THR A 4 -29.97 0.48 -22.95
CA THR A 4 -28.52 0.51 -23.13
C THR A 4 -27.91 0.73 -21.76
N ALA A 5 -27.17 -0.28 -21.25
CA ALA A 5 -26.33 -0.16 -20.06
C ALA A 5 -25.17 0.80 -20.39
N ASP A 6 -25.05 1.86 -19.61
CA ASP A 6 -23.92 2.78 -19.64
C ASP A 6 -22.65 2.05 -19.15
N ILE A 7 -21.77 1.73 -20.08
CA ILE A 7 -20.41 1.22 -19.82
C ILE A 7 -19.46 2.38 -20.15
N SER A 8 -19.28 3.35 -19.25
CA SER A 8 -18.44 4.49 -19.62
C SER A 8 -17.53 5.07 -18.56
N GLU A 9 -17.68 4.81 -17.26
CA GLU A 9 -16.79 5.44 -16.28
C GLU A 9 -15.60 4.57 -15.87
N ASP A 10 -15.76 3.26 -15.70
CA ASP A 10 -14.68 2.35 -15.29
C ASP A 10 -13.56 2.17 -16.33
N GLY A 11 -13.83 2.40 -17.60
CA GLY A 11 -12.85 2.21 -18.70
C GLY A 11 -11.83 3.35 -18.83
N LEU A 12 -12.21 4.59 -18.53
CA LEU A 12 -11.32 5.75 -18.64
C LEU A 12 -10.26 5.74 -17.52
N ASP A 13 -10.65 5.34 -16.35
CA ASP A 13 -9.89 5.25 -15.11
C ASP A 13 -8.68 4.33 -15.22
N MET A 14 -8.90 3.11 -15.67
CA MET A 14 -7.85 2.10 -15.85
C MET A 14 -6.86 2.46 -16.97
N ASP A 15 -7.27 3.22 -17.97
CA ASP A 15 -6.37 3.64 -19.06
C ASP A 15 -5.45 4.79 -18.60
N THR A 16 -5.92 5.67 -17.74
CA THR A 16 -5.10 6.71 -17.10
C THR A 16 -4.03 6.09 -16.22
N LEU A 17 -4.39 5.15 -15.34
CA LEU A 17 -3.43 4.40 -14.52
C LEU A 17 -2.40 3.67 -15.38
N LYS A 18 -2.83 2.95 -16.43
CA LYS A 18 -1.91 2.25 -17.35
C LYS A 18 -0.94 3.21 -18.04
N SER A 19 -1.41 4.40 -18.46
CA SER A 19 -0.58 5.41 -19.11
C SER A 19 0.47 5.96 -18.15
N LEU A 20 0.08 6.27 -16.92
CA LEU A 20 0.99 6.74 -15.87
C LEU A 20 2.04 5.68 -15.55
N LEU A 21 1.66 4.42 -15.34
CA LEU A 21 2.59 3.32 -15.07
C LEU A 21 3.57 3.09 -16.24
N LYS A 22 3.13 3.18 -17.49
CA LYS A 22 4.02 3.11 -18.67
C LYS A 22 5.03 4.25 -18.68
N SER A 23 4.60 5.47 -18.37
CA SER A 23 5.47 6.64 -18.29
C SER A 23 6.49 6.50 -17.15
N PHE A 24 6.04 6.05 -15.97
CA PHE A 24 6.89 5.77 -14.83
C PHE A 24 8.00 4.77 -15.18
N VAL A 25 7.64 3.63 -15.76
CA VAL A 25 8.60 2.61 -16.21
C VAL A 25 9.60 3.18 -17.22
N ALA A 26 9.10 3.89 -18.24
CA ALA A 26 9.97 4.40 -19.31
C ALA A 26 10.99 5.43 -18.79
N GLN A 27 10.58 6.29 -17.86
CA GLN A 27 11.45 7.32 -17.29
C GLN A 27 12.41 6.72 -16.24
N SER A 28 11.95 5.79 -15.39
CA SER A 28 12.80 5.07 -14.44
C SER A 28 13.96 4.35 -15.14
N LYS A 29 13.68 3.68 -16.27
CA LYS A 29 14.72 3.03 -17.10
C LYS A 29 15.77 4.00 -17.58
N LYS A 30 15.40 5.22 -18.00
CA LYS A 30 16.33 6.25 -18.48
C LYS A 30 17.17 6.85 -17.35
N ILE A 31 16.65 6.86 -16.12
CA ILE A 31 17.32 7.49 -14.98
C ILE A 31 18.22 6.52 -14.26
N LEU A 32 17.76 5.27 -14.06
CA LEU A 32 18.47 4.24 -13.29
C LEU A 32 19.34 3.33 -14.16
N GLU A 33 19.07 3.29 -15.48
CA GLU A 33 19.85 2.55 -16.48
C GLU A 33 20.06 1.07 -16.08
N ASP A 34 21.29 0.57 -16.14
CA ASP A 34 21.64 -0.81 -15.80
C ASP A 34 21.53 -1.12 -14.30
N ASN A 35 21.38 -0.10 -13.45
CA ASN A 35 21.17 -0.29 -12.01
C ASN A 35 19.71 -0.71 -11.68
N LEU A 36 18.77 -0.60 -12.62
CA LEU A 36 17.37 -0.97 -12.41
C LEU A 36 17.16 -2.46 -12.63
N ILE A 37 16.85 -3.19 -11.56
CA ILE A 37 16.51 -4.63 -11.58
C ILE A 37 15.05 -4.86 -11.91
N GLY A 38 14.15 -4.07 -11.33
CA GLY A 38 12.71 -4.21 -11.60
C GLY A 38 11.85 -3.16 -10.95
N ILE A 39 10.60 -3.09 -11.45
CA ILE A 39 9.53 -2.23 -10.92
C ILE A 39 8.29 -3.10 -10.72
N TYR A 40 7.75 -3.07 -9.50
CA TYR A 40 6.68 -3.94 -9.06
C TYR A 40 5.51 -3.12 -8.53
N LEU A 41 4.32 -3.39 -9.05
CA LEU A 41 3.06 -2.82 -8.59
C LEU A 41 2.46 -3.72 -7.52
N HIS A 42 1.97 -3.14 -6.44
CA HIS A 42 1.29 -3.84 -5.37
C HIS A 42 0.03 -3.11 -4.88
N GLY A 43 -0.40 -3.34 -3.65
CA GLY A 43 -1.53 -2.66 -3.04
C GLY A 43 -2.87 -2.88 -3.74
N SER A 44 -3.75 -1.89 -3.65
CA SER A 44 -5.14 -1.98 -4.15
C SER A 44 -5.24 -2.26 -5.64
N ALA A 45 -4.29 -1.76 -6.43
CA ALA A 45 -4.28 -1.90 -7.89
C ALA A 45 -4.11 -3.35 -8.38
N VAL A 46 -3.49 -4.23 -7.58
CA VAL A 46 -3.32 -5.66 -7.88
C VAL A 46 -4.29 -6.55 -7.12
N MET A 47 -4.93 -6.02 -6.07
CA MET A 47 -5.85 -6.77 -5.22
C MET A 47 -7.33 -6.63 -5.63
N GLY A 48 -7.62 -5.98 -6.77
CA GLY A 48 -8.97 -5.85 -7.32
C GLY A 48 -9.89 -4.91 -6.54
N CYS A 49 -9.31 -3.96 -5.79
CA CYS A 49 -10.06 -2.97 -5.00
C CYS A 49 -9.57 -1.53 -5.22
N TYR A 50 -8.93 -1.28 -6.37
CA TYR A 50 -8.49 0.06 -6.74
C TYR A 50 -9.68 1.00 -6.93
N ASN A 51 -9.59 2.18 -6.33
CA ASN A 51 -10.55 3.26 -6.47
C ASN A 51 -9.75 4.56 -6.68
N GLU A 52 -9.87 5.18 -7.86
CA GLU A 52 -9.12 6.38 -8.24
C GLU A 52 -9.24 7.52 -7.22
N LYS A 53 -10.40 7.67 -6.58
CA LYS A 53 -10.61 8.73 -5.59
C LYS A 53 -9.99 8.47 -4.22
N LYS A 54 -9.70 7.19 -3.90
CA LYS A 54 -9.36 6.75 -2.53
C LYS A 54 -8.10 5.89 -2.44
N SER A 55 -7.59 5.40 -3.56
CA SER A 55 -6.38 4.60 -3.62
C SER A 55 -5.17 5.46 -4.00
N ASP A 56 -4.04 5.07 -3.51
CA ASP A 56 -2.71 5.41 -3.98
C ASP A 56 -2.25 4.43 -5.07
N ILE A 57 -1.10 4.71 -5.64
CA ILE A 57 -0.42 3.82 -6.58
C ILE A 57 0.85 3.33 -5.89
N ASP A 58 0.80 2.07 -5.44
CA ASP A 58 1.86 1.45 -4.64
C ASP A 58 2.91 0.81 -5.54
N LEU A 59 4.16 1.29 -5.48
CA LEU A 59 5.27 0.83 -6.30
C LEU A 59 6.48 0.45 -5.46
N LEU A 60 7.11 -0.67 -5.79
CA LEU A 60 8.43 -1.01 -5.29
C LEU A 60 9.41 -1.05 -6.46
N VAL A 61 10.51 -0.29 -6.32
CA VAL A 61 11.61 -0.25 -7.30
C VAL A 61 12.81 -0.98 -6.70
N VAL A 62 13.33 -1.96 -7.43
CA VAL A 62 14.52 -2.70 -7.01
C VAL A 62 15.71 -2.29 -7.85
N VAL A 63 16.81 -1.96 -7.20
CA VAL A 63 18.09 -1.59 -7.82
C VAL A 63 19.20 -2.55 -7.40
N GLU A 64 20.24 -2.69 -8.23
CA GLU A 64 21.38 -3.54 -7.89
C GLU A 64 22.23 -2.92 -6.79
N GLU A 65 22.61 -1.64 -6.95
CA GLU A 65 23.50 -0.91 -6.06
C GLU A 65 22.87 0.39 -5.54
N ALA A 66 23.46 0.96 -4.50
CA ALA A 66 23.04 2.23 -3.93
C ALA A 66 22.98 3.35 -4.98
N ILE A 67 21.97 4.20 -4.89
CA ILE A 67 21.76 5.27 -5.88
C ILE A 67 22.47 6.55 -5.41
N PRO A 68 23.34 7.16 -6.25
CA PRO A 68 23.92 8.46 -5.95
C PRO A 68 22.86 9.57 -5.78
N ASN A 69 23.12 10.55 -4.91
CA ASN A 69 22.15 11.59 -4.58
C ASN A 69 21.70 12.42 -5.81
N ASN A 70 22.58 12.67 -6.78
CA ASN A 70 22.19 13.35 -8.03
C ASN A 70 21.22 12.53 -8.89
N ILE A 71 21.31 11.22 -8.85
CA ILE A 71 20.37 10.32 -9.54
C ILE A 71 19.06 10.22 -8.74
N LYS A 72 19.13 10.12 -7.40
CA LYS A 72 17.94 10.20 -6.53
C LYS A 72 17.15 11.49 -6.78
N HIS A 73 17.84 12.64 -6.95
CA HIS A 73 17.21 13.91 -7.25
C HIS A 73 16.45 13.87 -8.58
N ARG A 74 17.10 13.41 -9.66
CA ARG A 74 16.45 13.28 -10.97
C ARG A 74 15.25 12.31 -10.92
N PHE A 75 15.39 11.24 -10.16
CA PHE A 75 14.31 10.27 -9.98
C PHE A 75 13.12 10.89 -9.24
N MET A 76 13.38 11.63 -8.16
CA MET A 76 12.33 12.31 -7.40
C MET A 76 11.63 13.42 -8.19
N ASP A 77 12.37 14.19 -9.01
CA ASP A 77 11.77 15.19 -9.90
C ASP A 77 10.77 14.54 -10.85
N MET A 78 11.13 13.41 -11.44
CA MET A 78 10.26 12.60 -12.28
C MET A 78 9.02 12.09 -11.50
N VAL A 79 9.22 11.59 -10.28
CA VAL A 79 8.12 11.11 -9.43
C VAL A 79 7.14 12.24 -9.11
N VAL A 80 7.64 13.40 -8.72
CA VAL A 80 6.81 14.59 -8.41
C VAL A 80 6.06 15.10 -9.63
N GLU A 81 6.68 15.08 -10.81
CA GLU A 81 6.01 15.42 -12.07
C GLU A 81 4.88 14.43 -12.37
N LEU A 82 5.15 13.13 -12.33
CA LEU A 82 4.14 12.10 -12.59
C LEU A 82 3.02 12.09 -11.54
N ASN A 83 3.34 12.44 -10.30
CA ASN A 83 2.36 12.52 -9.23
C ASN A 83 1.26 13.56 -9.49
N THR A 84 1.49 14.53 -10.38
CA THR A 84 0.45 15.48 -10.82
C THR A 84 -0.66 14.84 -11.64
N TYR A 85 -0.41 13.66 -12.19
CA TYR A 85 -1.37 12.85 -12.97
C TYR A 85 -1.88 11.64 -12.19
N ALA A 86 -1.45 11.48 -10.95
CA ALA A 86 -1.85 10.39 -10.08
C ALA A 86 -3.19 10.72 -9.38
N PRO A 87 -3.86 9.71 -8.79
CA PRO A 87 -5.00 9.92 -7.90
C PRO A 87 -4.70 10.92 -6.78
N PRO A 88 -5.72 11.43 -6.06
CA PRO A 88 -5.52 12.37 -4.98
C PRO A 88 -4.57 11.90 -3.86
N LYS A 89 -4.51 10.58 -3.61
CA LYS A 89 -3.55 9.98 -2.67
C LYS A 89 -2.14 9.82 -3.24
N GLY A 90 -1.97 10.02 -4.55
CA GLY A 90 -0.68 10.08 -5.21
C GLY A 90 -0.03 8.73 -5.46
N ILE A 91 1.27 8.81 -5.74
CA ILE A 91 2.16 7.66 -5.84
C ILE A 91 2.77 7.44 -4.46
N GLU A 92 2.78 6.20 -4.00
CA GLU A 92 3.60 5.74 -2.90
C GLU A 92 4.67 4.78 -3.43
N LEU A 93 5.92 5.03 -3.11
CA LEU A 93 6.99 4.16 -3.57
C LEU A 93 8.15 4.07 -2.58
N SER A 94 8.79 2.91 -2.60
CA SER A 94 10.10 2.70 -1.98
C SER A 94 11.10 2.16 -3.00
N ILE A 95 12.36 2.57 -2.87
CA ILE A 95 13.48 2.00 -3.61
C ILE A 95 14.30 1.17 -2.64
N VAL A 96 14.53 -0.10 -2.99
CA VAL A 96 15.33 -1.03 -2.19
C VAL A 96 16.43 -1.65 -3.05
N LYS A 97 17.53 -2.10 -2.40
CA LYS A 97 18.55 -2.87 -3.09
C LYS A 97 18.16 -4.33 -3.23
N ARG A 98 18.61 -4.97 -4.30
CA ARG A 98 18.36 -6.39 -4.55
C ARG A 98 18.82 -7.30 -3.42
N GLU A 99 19.95 -6.97 -2.79
CA GLU A 99 20.53 -7.76 -1.70
C GLU A 99 19.60 -7.94 -0.49
N VAL A 100 18.63 -7.03 -0.27
CA VAL A 100 17.67 -7.13 0.84
C VAL A 100 16.37 -7.86 0.47
N CYS A 101 16.22 -8.21 -0.83
CA CYS A 101 15.03 -8.86 -1.34
C CYS A 101 15.06 -10.39 -1.19
N ASN A 102 16.25 -11.00 -1.35
CA ASN A 102 16.42 -12.44 -1.21
C ASN A 102 17.87 -12.80 -0.80
N PRO A 103 18.12 -13.29 0.45
CA PRO A 103 17.10 -13.50 1.49
C PRO A 103 16.46 -12.18 1.94
N PHE A 104 15.18 -12.23 2.36
CA PHE A 104 14.49 -11.05 2.89
C PHE A 104 15.15 -10.55 4.17
N VAL A 105 15.31 -9.23 4.30
CA VAL A 105 15.92 -8.57 5.46
C VAL A 105 14.88 -7.74 6.21
N TYR A 106 14.76 -7.94 7.52
CA TYR A 106 13.80 -7.25 8.37
C TYR A 106 14.44 -6.57 9.59
N PRO A 107 14.06 -5.33 9.98
CA PRO A 107 13.33 -4.34 9.18
C PRO A 107 14.07 -4.00 7.89
N THR A 108 13.32 -3.80 6.79
CA THR A 108 13.90 -3.73 5.45
C THR A 108 14.56 -2.38 5.19
N PRO A 109 15.87 -2.33 4.84
CA PRO A 109 16.54 -1.11 4.43
C PRO A 109 15.97 -0.59 3.10
N PHE A 110 15.79 0.74 3.02
CA PHE A 110 15.42 1.42 1.79
C PHE A 110 16.38 2.55 1.44
N GLU A 111 16.55 2.79 0.14
CA GLU A 111 17.41 3.85 -0.43
C GLU A 111 16.66 5.18 -0.58
N LEU A 112 15.37 5.12 -0.81
CA LEU A 112 14.48 6.25 -1.01
C LEU A 112 13.04 5.81 -0.75
N HIS A 113 12.26 6.66 -0.11
CA HIS A 113 10.81 6.49 0.02
C HIS A 113 10.12 7.79 -0.37
N PHE A 114 8.94 7.70 -0.97
CA PHE A 114 8.07 8.83 -1.30
C PHE A 114 6.61 8.44 -1.10
N SER A 115 5.85 9.36 -0.52
CA SER A 115 4.38 9.38 -0.54
C SER A 115 3.91 10.83 -0.63
N ILE A 116 2.62 11.03 -0.84
CA ILE A 116 2.03 12.39 -0.93
C ILE A 116 2.31 13.22 0.33
N ALA A 117 2.41 12.58 1.51
CA ALA A 117 2.74 13.25 2.76
C ALA A 117 4.13 13.91 2.74
N HIS A 118 5.03 13.42 1.91
CA HIS A 118 6.40 13.93 1.77
C HIS A 118 6.56 15.00 0.69
N LEU A 119 5.54 15.23 -0.14
CA LEU A 119 5.62 16.10 -1.32
C LEU A 119 6.10 17.52 -0.98
N GLU A 120 5.51 18.16 0.02
CA GLU A 120 5.87 19.52 0.42
C GLU A 120 7.27 19.60 1.03
N ARG A 121 7.69 18.57 1.76
CA ARG A 121 9.07 18.48 2.27
C ARG A 121 10.07 18.37 1.13
N TYR A 122 9.79 17.53 0.12
CA TYR A 122 10.67 17.44 -1.06
C TYR A 122 10.71 18.75 -1.83
N LYS A 123 9.57 19.38 -2.14
CA LYS A 123 9.52 20.65 -2.87
C LYS A 123 10.28 21.77 -2.18
N THR A 124 10.21 21.85 -0.86
CA THR A 124 10.83 22.94 -0.09
C THR A 124 12.30 22.69 0.22
N ARG A 125 12.72 21.42 0.40
CA ARG A 125 14.07 21.03 0.82
C ARG A 125 14.53 19.74 0.10
N PRO A 126 14.67 19.75 -1.23
CA PRO A 126 14.93 18.53 -2.00
C PRO A 126 16.25 17.84 -1.61
N LEU A 127 17.32 18.60 -1.40
CA LEU A 127 18.62 18.02 -1.03
C LEU A 127 18.61 17.41 0.38
N ASP A 128 17.98 18.07 1.35
CA ASP A 128 17.82 17.53 2.71
C ASP A 128 16.95 16.30 2.70
N TYR A 129 15.89 16.29 1.88
CA TYR A 129 15.02 15.12 1.71
C TYR A 129 15.81 13.91 1.21
N ILE A 130 16.54 14.06 0.12
CA ILE A 130 17.31 12.98 -0.51
C ILE A 130 18.39 12.43 0.41
N ASP A 131 19.08 13.31 1.13
CA ASP A 131 20.15 12.91 2.04
C ASP A 131 19.63 12.12 3.25
N LYS A 132 18.45 12.52 3.76
CA LYS A 132 17.85 11.94 4.97
C LYS A 132 16.82 10.85 4.73
N MET A 133 16.25 10.74 3.51
CA MET A 133 15.21 9.77 3.18
C MET A 133 15.82 8.43 2.81
N LYS A 134 16.46 7.82 3.79
CA LYS A 134 16.97 6.45 3.79
C LYS A 134 16.89 5.90 5.22
N GLY A 135 16.69 4.63 5.37
CA GLY A 135 16.54 4.01 6.70
C GLY A 135 16.11 2.56 6.60
N THR A 136 15.41 2.12 7.61
CA THR A 136 14.73 0.82 7.63
C THR A 136 13.26 1.02 7.86
N ASP A 137 12.43 0.16 7.27
CA ASP A 137 10.98 0.22 7.38
C ASP A 137 10.42 -1.18 7.64
N LYS A 138 9.59 -1.30 8.68
CA LYS A 138 8.86 -2.54 9.00
C LYS A 138 7.76 -2.83 7.99
N ASP A 139 7.09 -1.79 7.48
CA ASP A 139 5.95 -1.94 6.57
C ASP A 139 6.34 -2.58 5.22
N LEU A 140 7.61 -2.48 4.84
CA LEU A 140 8.11 -3.18 3.67
C LEU A 140 7.94 -4.71 3.73
N ALA A 141 7.83 -5.33 4.90
CA ALA A 141 7.51 -6.76 4.99
C ALA A 141 6.09 -7.05 4.47
N ALA A 142 5.12 -6.17 4.76
CA ALA A 142 3.78 -6.27 4.18
C ALA A 142 3.80 -6.04 2.67
N HIS A 143 4.53 -5.02 2.19
CA HIS A 143 4.68 -4.74 0.75
C HIS A 143 5.29 -5.93 0.00
N PHE A 144 6.40 -6.50 0.50
CA PHE A 144 7.05 -7.67 -0.10
C PHE A 144 6.13 -8.88 -0.13
N THR A 145 5.40 -9.14 0.97
CA THR A 145 4.43 -10.23 1.03
C THR A 145 3.33 -10.07 -0.02
N ILE A 146 2.76 -8.87 -0.16
CA ILE A 146 1.75 -8.60 -1.18
C ILE A 146 2.34 -8.74 -2.59
N ILE A 147 3.56 -8.25 -2.84
CA ILE A 147 4.25 -8.41 -4.14
C ILE A 147 4.45 -9.89 -4.43
N TYR A 148 4.97 -10.66 -3.47
CA TYR A 148 5.28 -12.07 -3.65
C TYR A 148 4.08 -12.92 -4.01
N HIS A 149 2.90 -12.63 -3.42
CA HIS A 149 1.68 -13.41 -3.61
C HIS A 149 0.72 -12.84 -4.66
N ARG A 150 0.63 -11.53 -4.82
CA ARG A 150 -0.40 -10.84 -5.59
C ARG A 150 0.15 -9.74 -6.51
N GLY A 151 1.44 -9.39 -6.41
CA GLY A 151 2.05 -8.28 -7.14
C GLY A 151 2.13 -8.49 -8.65
N LYS A 152 2.41 -7.41 -9.36
CA LYS A 152 2.61 -7.41 -10.80
C LYS A 152 3.96 -6.82 -11.16
N CYS A 153 4.79 -7.58 -11.86
CA CYS A 153 6.00 -7.06 -12.47
C CYS A 153 5.62 -6.13 -13.64
N LEU A 154 6.01 -4.86 -13.54
CA LEU A 154 5.83 -3.87 -14.59
C LEU A 154 7.03 -3.83 -15.53
N TYR A 155 8.22 -4.12 -14.99
CA TYR A 155 9.47 -4.16 -15.73
C TYR A 155 10.54 -4.97 -14.97
N GLY A 156 11.44 -5.63 -15.69
CA GLY A 156 12.62 -6.30 -15.17
C GLY A 156 12.39 -7.79 -14.89
N ASN A 157 13.03 -8.30 -13.86
CA ASN A 157 13.04 -9.72 -13.52
C ASN A 157 11.71 -10.15 -12.89
N ASP A 158 11.36 -11.41 -13.06
CA ASP A 158 10.14 -11.97 -12.45
C ASP A 158 10.19 -11.89 -10.91
N ILE A 159 9.01 -11.73 -10.29
CA ILE A 159 8.88 -11.55 -8.85
C ILE A 159 9.60 -12.66 -8.08
N LYS A 160 9.44 -13.93 -8.48
CA LYS A 160 10.03 -15.07 -7.79
C LYS A 160 11.56 -15.18 -7.94
N ASP A 161 12.15 -14.49 -8.94
CA ASP A 161 13.60 -14.44 -9.15
C ASP A 161 14.26 -13.34 -8.30
N VAL A 162 13.47 -12.38 -7.83
CA VAL A 162 13.96 -11.21 -7.07
C VAL A 162 13.62 -11.30 -5.59
N PHE A 163 12.41 -11.71 -5.25
CA PHE A 163 11.91 -11.68 -3.88
C PHE A 163 11.94 -13.05 -3.24
N GLY A 164 12.55 -13.12 -2.05
CA GLY A 164 12.38 -14.24 -1.12
C GLY A 164 11.04 -14.14 -0.39
N GLU A 165 10.65 -15.25 0.21
CA GLU A 165 9.47 -15.30 1.07
C GLU A 165 9.75 -14.57 2.39
N VAL A 166 8.81 -13.75 2.83
CA VAL A 166 8.85 -13.07 4.13
C VAL A 166 8.42 -14.08 5.20
N SER A 167 9.11 -14.11 6.33
CA SER A 167 8.70 -14.98 7.43
C SER A 167 7.32 -14.58 7.98
N LYS A 168 6.58 -15.55 8.53
CA LYS A 168 5.27 -15.26 9.14
C LYS A 168 5.39 -14.28 10.29
N GLU A 169 6.47 -14.37 11.04
CA GLU A 169 6.80 -13.50 12.17
C GLU A 169 7.02 -12.06 11.72
N ASP A 170 7.85 -11.85 10.70
CA ASP A 170 8.17 -10.50 10.19
C ASP A 170 6.95 -9.85 9.53
N TYR A 171 6.18 -10.64 8.76
CA TYR A 171 4.93 -10.15 8.18
C TYR A 171 3.91 -9.78 9.26
N PHE A 172 3.76 -10.62 10.29
CA PHE A 172 2.84 -10.32 11.39
C PHE A 172 3.27 -9.09 12.18
N ASP A 173 4.57 -8.92 12.50
CA ASP A 173 5.08 -7.74 13.19
C ASP A 173 4.82 -6.46 12.37
N SER A 174 4.99 -6.54 11.03
CA SER A 174 4.68 -5.44 10.12
C SER A 174 3.21 -5.01 10.19
N ILE A 175 2.27 -5.94 9.93
CA ILE A 175 0.85 -5.62 9.91
C ILE A 175 0.27 -5.33 11.32
N TRP A 176 0.93 -5.83 12.36
CA TRP A 176 0.60 -5.50 13.75
C TRP A 176 0.95 -4.04 14.06
N SER A 177 2.13 -3.56 13.65
CA SER A 177 2.54 -2.18 13.89
C SER A 177 1.58 -1.14 13.27
N ASP A 178 0.82 -1.53 12.26
CA ASP A 178 -0.19 -0.69 11.59
C ASP A 178 -1.45 -0.49 12.43
N ILE A 179 -1.68 -1.35 13.45
CA ILE A 179 -2.91 -1.37 14.24
C ILE A 179 -2.69 -1.41 15.75
N GLU A 180 -1.46 -1.44 16.23
CA GLU A 180 -1.17 -1.61 17.66
C GLU A 180 -1.77 -0.51 18.54
N GLU A 181 -1.92 0.72 18.02
CA GLU A 181 -2.52 1.87 18.67
C GLU A 181 -4.01 2.05 18.32
N ALA A 182 -4.66 1.06 17.69
CA ALA A 182 -6.03 1.16 17.20
C ALA A 182 -7.04 1.57 18.29
N GLU A 183 -6.86 1.16 19.55
CA GLU A 183 -7.76 1.52 20.65
C GLU A 183 -7.80 3.03 20.90
N THR A 184 -6.69 3.73 20.69
CA THR A 184 -6.59 5.18 20.89
C THR A 184 -6.89 5.96 19.61
N GLU A 185 -6.46 5.44 18.45
CA GLU A 185 -6.45 6.16 17.17
C GLU A 185 -7.65 5.85 16.27
N ILE A 186 -8.52 4.89 16.65
CA ILE A 186 -9.60 4.45 15.75
C ILE A 186 -10.53 5.60 15.31
N MET A 187 -10.68 6.65 16.11
CA MET A 187 -11.52 7.78 15.74
C MET A 187 -10.85 8.78 14.79
N ASP A 188 -9.54 8.69 14.59
CA ASP A 188 -8.80 9.55 13.66
C ASP A 188 -9.02 9.10 12.20
N ASN A 189 -9.09 7.77 11.98
CA ASN A 189 -9.40 7.18 10.68
C ASN A 189 -10.17 5.84 10.83
N PRO A 190 -11.46 5.91 11.19
CA PRO A 190 -12.24 4.73 11.56
C PRO A 190 -12.27 3.65 10.46
N THR A 191 -12.58 4.03 9.23
CA THR A 191 -12.67 3.11 8.09
C THR A 191 -11.36 2.36 7.86
N TYR A 192 -10.23 3.07 7.90
CA TYR A 192 -8.91 2.47 7.73
C TYR A 192 -8.64 1.44 8.82
N ILE A 193 -8.80 1.84 10.07
CA ILE A 193 -8.46 0.99 11.23
C ILE A 193 -9.41 -0.20 11.34
N ILE A 194 -10.72 -0.02 11.16
CA ILE A 194 -11.71 -1.11 11.21
C ILE A 194 -11.35 -2.21 10.19
N LEU A 195 -11.04 -1.83 8.95
CA LEU A 195 -10.76 -2.78 7.89
C LEU A 195 -9.37 -3.43 8.05
N ASN A 196 -8.37 -2.70 8.57
CA ASN A 196 -7.06 -3.28 8.89
C ASN A 196 -7.14 -4.26 10.06
N LEU A 197 -7.90 -3.95 11.11
CA LEU A 197 -8.15 -4.91 12.20
C LEU A 197 -8.74 -6.24 11.68
N CYS A 198 -9.68 -6.16 10.73
CA CYS A 198 -10.20 -7.37 10.06
C CYS A 198 -9.11 -8.15 9.31
N ARG A 199 -8.22 -7.45 8.58
CA ARG A 199 -7.12 -8.07 7.83
C ARG A 199 -6.15 -8.80 8.75
N VAL A 200 -5.72 -8.11 9.82
CA VAL A 200 -4.75 -8.67 10.78
C VAL A 200 -5.35 -9.87 11.51
N LEU A 201 -6.62 -9.80 11.92
CA LEU A 201 -7.31 -10.93 12.55
C LEU A 201 -7.48 -12.12 11.58
N ALA A 202 -7.78 -11.85 10.30
CA ALA A 202 -7.87 -12.88 9.27
C ALA A 202 -6.51 -13.56 9.04
N TYR A 203 -5.43 -12.81 9.05
CA TYR A 203 -4.09 -13.40 8.97
C TYR A 203 -3.76 -14.23 10.22
N LYS A 204 -4.03 -13.69 11.41
CA LYS A 204 -3.79 -14.41 12.68
C LYS A 204 -4.53 -15.76 12.77
N LYS A 205 -5.79 -15.79 12.30
CA LYS A 205 -6.64 -17.00 12.41
C LYS A 205 -6.47 -17.98 11.25
N ASP A 206 -6.35 -17.47 10.04
CA ASP A 206 -6.48 -18.27 8.81
C ASP A 206 -5.28 -18.10 7.86
N GLU A 207 -4.26 -17.33 8.24
CA GLU A 207 -3.07 -17.01 7.41
C GLU A 207 -3.43 -16.35 6.06
N LEU A 208 -4.55 -15.62 6.00
CA LEU A 208 -5.04 -15.00 4.77
C LEU A 208 -4.39 -13.63 4.53
N ILE A 209 -3.83 -13.44 3.34
CA ILE A 209 -3.28 -12.16 2.88
C ILE A 209 -4.36 -11.43 2.09
N LEU A 210 -5.06 -10.51 2.75
CA LEU A 210 -6.27 -9.86 2.25
C LEU A 210 -6.06 -8.35 2.01
N SER A 211 -6.79 -7.81 1.02
CA SER A 211 -7.04 -6.38 0.89
C SER A 211 -7.98 -5.87 2.00
N LYS A 212 -8.07 -4.55 2.19
CA LYS A 212 -9.06 -3.95 3.11
C LYS A 212 -10.50 -4.39 2.78
N LEU A 213 -10.83 -4.45 1.48
CA LEU A 213 -12.14 -4.93 1.01
C LEU A 213 -12.38 -6.41 1.35
N GLU A 214 -11.40 -7.27 1.07
CA GLU A 214 -11.49 -8.70 1.39
C GLU A 214 -11.52 -8.92 2.90
N GLY A 215 -10.68 -8.20 3.66
CA GLY A 215 -10.64 -8.26 5.13
C GLY A 215 -11.97 -7.87 5.78
N GLY A 216 -12.60 -6.78 5.32
CA GLY A 216 -13.92 -6.38 5.79
C GLY A 216 -14.99 -7.43 5.48
N LYS A 217 -14.99 -8.01 4.28
CA LYS A 217 -15.89 -9.11 3.91
C LYS A 217 -15.69 -10.36 4.79
N TRP A 218 -14.44 -10.72 5.05
CA TRP A 218 -14.10 -11.79 5.99
C TRP A 218 -14.59 -11.46 7.41
N GLY A 219 -14.38 -10.22 7.87
CA GLY A 219 -14.80 -9.75 9.18
C GLY A 219 -16.30 -9.88 9.42
N ILE A 220 -17.16 -9.54 8.44
CA ILE A 220 -18.61 -9.71 8.54
C ILE A 220 -19.00 -11.16 8.91
N CYS A 221 -18.27 -12.16 8.40
CA CYS A 221 -18.57 -13.57 8.62
C CYS A 221 -17.90 -14.15 9.89
N ASN A 222 -16.85 -13.53 10.42
CA ASN A 222 -15.97 -14.11 11.44
C ASN A 222 -15.88 -13.31 12.74
N VAL A 223 -16.48 -12.11 12.78
CA VAL A 223 -16.54 -11.24 13.96
C VAL A 223 -17.95 -11.28 14.56
N PRO A 224 -18.14 -11.15 15.88
CA PRO A 224 -19.44 -11.19 16.50
C PRO A 224 -20.48 -10.27 15.86
N GLU A 225 -21.73 -10.74 15.76
CA GLU A 225 -22.84 -10.07 15.07
C GLU A 225 -23.02 -8.59 15.49
N LYS A 226 -22.79 -8.29 16.76
CA LYS A 226 -22.89 -6.91 17.28
C LYS A 226 -21.95 -5.89 16.58
N TYR A 227 -20.89 -6.35 15.92
CA TYR A 227 -19.92 -5.51 15.21
C TYR A 227 -20.10 -5.51 13.68
N GLN A 228 -20.92 -6.41 13.13
CA GLN A 228 -21.08 -6.54 11.68
C GLN A 228 -21.56 -5.24 11.02
N THR A 229 -22.52 -4.54 11.65
CA THR A 229 -23.00 -3.25 11.14
C THR A 229 -21.88 -2.23 11.02
N LEU A 230 -20.95 -2.18 11.98
CA LEU A 230 -19.80 -1.28 11.95
C LEU A 230 -18.86 -1.60 10.78
N ILE A 231 -18.59 -2.90 10.55
CA ILE A 231 -17.74 -3.35 9.44
C ILE A 231 -18.41 -3.05 8.09
N ILE A 232 -19.73 -3.25 7.99
CA ILE A 232 -20.50 -2.93 6.77
C ILE A 232 -20.42 -1.42 6.47
N GLN A 233 -20.57 -0.57 7.48
CA GLN A 233 -20.42 0.87 7.34
C GLN A 233 -19.02 1.24 6.84
N ALA A 234 -17.96 0.63 7.41
CA ALA A 234 -16.60 0.87 6.96
C ALA A 234 -16.37 0.43 5.50
N LEU A 235 -16.96 -0.71 5.09
CA LEU A 235 -16.92 -1.13 3.69
C LEU A 235 -17.67 -0.18 2.77
N ASP A 236 -18.87 0.27 3.17
CA ASP A 236 -19.66 1.22 2.38
C ASP A 236 -18.91 2.54 2.18
N GLU A 237 -18.28 3.09 3.24
CA GLU A 237 -17.45 4.29 3.13
C GLU A 237 -16.20 4.03 2.28
N TYR A 238 -15.58 2.83 2.39
CA TYR A 238 -14.38 2.48 1.63
C TYR A 238 -14.65 2.42 0.11
N VAL A 239 -15.79 1.85 -0.31
CA VAL A 239 -16.09 1.64 -1.74
C VAL A 239 -16.91 2.78 -2.37
N SER A 240 -17.49 3.68 -1.58
CA SER A 240 -18.34 4.76 -2.06
C SER A 240 -17.88 6.14 -1.57
N ASP A 241 -18.47 7.21 -2.08
CA ASP A 241 -18.20 8.58 -1.64
C ASP A 241 -19.03 8.98 -0.40
N LYS A 242 -19.64 8.01 0.29
CA LYS A 242 -20.40 8.26 1.53
C LYS A 242 -19.45 8.60 2.67
N SER A 243 -19.85 9.55 3.49
CA SER A 243 -19.23 9.81 4.80
C SER A 243 -20.11 9.20 5.88
N ILE A 244 -19.50 8.52 6.82
CA ILE A 244 -20.18 7.85 7.93
C ILE A 244 -20.05 8.70 9.20
N GLU A 245 -21.15 8.88 9.92
CA GLU A 245 -21.12 9.37 11.29
C GLU A 245 -20.90 8.19 12.24
N TRP A 246 -19.74 8.16 12.88
CA TRP A 246 -19.30 7.04 13.71
C TRP A 246 -19.79 7.17 15.15
N ASP A 247 -20.40 6.10 15.68
CA ASP A 247 -20.68 5.97 17.11
C ASP A 247 -19.37 5.69 17.85
N GLU A 248 -18.84 6.70 18.54
CA GLU A 248 -17.53 6.61 19.20
C GLU A 248 -17.47 5.43 20.20
N ASN A 249 -18.50 5.21 21.00
CA ASN A 249 -18.49 4.16 22.02
C ASN A 249 -18.41 2.76 21.36
N LYS A 250 -19.22 2.50 20.34
CA LYS A 250 -19.21 1.23 19.62
C LYS A 250 -17.92 1.02 18.84
N THR A 251 -17.38 2.08 18.26
CA THR A 251 -16.15 2.02 17.47
C THR A 251 -14.94 1.70 18.35
N ARG A 252 -14.86 2.34 19.54
CA ARG A 252 -13.82 2.01 20.54
C ARG A 252 -13.99 0.62 21.15
N GLU A 253 -15.22 0.21 21.45
CA GLU A 253 -15.50 -1.17 21.92
C GLU A 253 -15.05 -2.22 20.92
N TYR A 254 -15.30 -1.97 19.63
CA TYR A 254 -14.83 -2.83 18.54
C TYR A 254 -13.31 -2.92 18.50
N ALA A 255 -12.59 -1.78 18.57
CA ALA A 255 -11.13 -1.79 18.56
C ALA A 255 -10.56 -2.62 19.73
N ALA A 256 -11.06 -2.39 20.95
CA ALA A 256 -10.62 -3.14 22.12
C ALA A 256 -10.89 -4.64 22.00
N TYR A 257 -12.05 -5.03 21.46
CA TYR A 257 -12.36 -6.42 21.18
C TYR A 257 -11.37 -7.01 20.16
N MET A 258 -11.16 -6.36 19.01
CA MET A 258 -10.30 -6.87 17.93
C MET A 258 -8.83 -6.97 18.37
N ILE A 259 -8.32 -5.97 19.08
CA ILE A 259 -6.96 -6.01 19.63
C ILE A 259 -6.79 -7.18 20.61
N THR A 260 -7.80 -7.44 21.45
CA THR A 260 -7.79 -8.60 22.37
C THR A 260 -7.75 -9.93 21.60
N GLU A 261 -8.58 -10.08 20.56
CA GLU A 261 -8.63 -11.29 19.73
C GLU A 261 -7.32 -11.53 18.94
N ILE A 262 -6.67 -10.46 18.48
CA ILE A 262 -5.40 -10.57 17.73
C ILE A 262 -4.25 -10.91 18.66
N ARG A 263 -4.22 -10.41 19.90
CA ARG A 263 -3.18 -10.71 20.90
C ARG A 263 -3.24 -12.14 21.42
N ASN A 264 -4.40 -12.75 21.47
CA ASN A 264 -4.61 -14.13 21.95
C ASN A 264 -4.26 -15.16 20.85
#